data_4ce4367f5a901e5f651aba6a814e2c84
#
_entry.id   4ce4367f5a901e5f651aba6a814e2c84
#
_cell.length_a   1.000
_cell.length_b   1.000
_cell.length_c   1.000
_cell.angle_alpha   90.00
_cell.angle_beta   90.00
_cell.angle_gamma   90.00
#
_symmetry.space_group_name_H-M   'P 1'
#
loop_
_entity.id
_entity.type
_entity.pdbx_description
1 polymer ?
#
loop_
_entity_poly.entity_id
_entity_poly.type
_entity_poly.pdbx_seq_one_letter_code
_entity_poly.pdbx_strand_id
1 'polypeptide(L)'
;MRIIWLRVALPTAVLAIGFAAQARAQNTAAFSDRDFQAKLQYCKTCHGLSGQGFRGSSPMPRLAGQQPEYFENQLRAFIERRRENKFMYGVAHVLNPTMLPTLAAHFRDLNPKPLGGAPRDLVARGQTIYEQGIPDANVPPCRSCHGPDAKGNAVFPRLAELNDYIVRKLVNWDKERGQDPKNPDTSAIMAPVAHSLTDAQMAAVAAYLSYLE
;
A
#
# COMPACT_ATOMS: atom_id res chain seq x y z
N MET A 1 -54.50 13.64 -78.09
CA MET A 1 -54.71 12.75 -76.96
C MET A 1 -53.38 12.69 -76.16
N ARG A 2 -53.30 13.46 -75.06
CA ARG A 2 -52.08 13.59 -74.21
C ARG A 2 -52.32 12.71 -72.99
N ILE A 3 -51.51 11.69 -72.80
CA ILE A 3 -51.55 10.82 -71.64
C ILE A 3 -50.65 11.41 -70.53
N ILE A 4 -51.26 11.83 -69.47
CA ILE A 4 -50.56 12.35 -68.26
C ILE A 4 -50.23 11.18 -67.35
N TRP A 5 -48.91 10.90 -67.18
CA TRP A 5 -48.43 9.93 -66.22
C TRP A 5 -48.31 10.57 -64.85
N LEU A 6 -49.17 10.14 -63.91
CA LEU A 6 -49.10 10.52 -62.51
C LEU A 6 -48.00 9.68 -61.83
N ARG A 7 -46.93 10.37 -61.44
CA ARG A 7 -45.90 9.72 -60.63
C ARG A 7 -46.33 9.78 -59.16
N VAL A 8 -46.65 8.61 -58.57
CA VAL A 8 -46.87 8.44 -57.14
C VAL A 8 -45.54 8.27 -56.47
N ALA A 9 -45.12 9.26 -55.66
CA ALA A 9 -43.96 9.17 -54.83
C ALA A 9 -44.33 8.49 -53.50
N LEU A 10 -43.79 7.30 -53.25
CA LEU A 10 -43.86 6.64 -51.97
C LEU A 10 -42.80 7.24 -51.00
N PRO A 11 -43.16 7.63 -49.78
CA PRO A 11 -42.17 8.02 -48.80
C PRO A 11 -41.55 6.79 -48.20
N THR A 12 -40.24 6.60 -48.42
CA THR A 12 -39.42 5.65 -47.69
C THR A 12 -39.18 6.16 -46.27
N ALA A 13 -39.89 5.61 -45.32
CA ALA A 13 -39.63 5.82 -43.91
C ALA A 13 -38.34 5.02 -43.51
N VAL A 14 -37.25 5.74 -43.34
CA VAL A 14 -36.01 5.19 -42.76
C VAL A 14 -36.22 5.05 -41.25
N LEU A 15 -36.45 3.83 -40.77
CA LEU A 15 -36.40 3.52 -39.35
C LEU A 15 -34.93 3.59 -38.90
N ALA A 16 -34.55 4.68 -38.24
CA ALA A 16 -33.30 4.79 -37.52
C ALA A 16 -33.43 3.95 -36.23
N ILE A 17 -32.92 2.71 -36.25
CA ILE A 17 -32.75 1.89 -35.05
C ILE A 17 -31.59 2.48 -34.27
N GLY A 18 -31.90 3.33 -33.31
CA GLY A 18 -30.96 3.84 -32.37
C GLY A 18 -30.47 2.69 -31.46
N PHE A 19 -29.27 2.18 -31.69
CA PHE A 19 -28.53 1.39 -30.72
C PHE A 19 -28.17 2.31 -29.56
N ALA A 20 -29.03 2.37 -28.54
CA ALA A 20 -28.67 2.85 -27.25
C ALA A 20 -27.66 1.86 -26.67
N ALA A 21 -26.38 2.18 -26.81
CA ALA A 21 -25.32 1.56 -26.03
C ALA A 21 -25.60 1.86 -24.57
N GLN A 22 -26.29 0.94 -23.88
CA GLN A 22 -26.37 0.94 -22.44
C GLN A 22 -24.96 0.67 -21.94
N ALA A 23 -24.22 1.75 -21.66
CA ALA A 23 -23.06 1.67 -20.80
C ALA A 23 -23.54 1.03 -19.51
N ARG A 24 -23.25 -0.26 -19.30
CA ARG A 24 -23.28 -0.89 -17.99
C ARG A 24 -22.31 -0.11 -17.14
N ALA A 25 -22.79 0.91 -16.44
CA ALA A 25 -22.15 1.41 -15.26
C ALA A 25 -21.99 0.18 -14.36
N GLN A 26 -20.77 -0.32 -14.24
CA GLN A 26 -20.42 -1.29 -13.22
C GLN A 26 -20.74 -0.57 -11.91
N ASN A 27 -21.84 -0.95 -11.32
CA ASN A 27 -22.28 -0.46 -10.04
C ASN A 27 -21.31 -1.05 -8.99
N THR A 28 -20.13 -0.45 -8.89
CA THR A 28 -19.26 -0.60 -7.74
C THR A 28 -20.04 0.05 -6.61
N ALA A 29 -20.84 -0.74 -5.88
CA ALA A 29 -21.68 -0.25 -4.82
C ALA A 29 -20.83 0.62 -3.89
N ALA A 30 -21.12 1.93 -3.90
CA ALA A 30 -20.47 2.86 -3.03
C ALA A 30 -20.72 2.40 -1.58
N PHE A 31 -19.67 2.32 -0.77
CA PHE A 31 -19.82 2.05 0.65
C PHE A 31 -20.46 3.28 1.34
N SER A 32 -21.20 3.05 2.42
CA SER A 32 -21.75 4.14 3.22
C SER A 32 -20.70 4.74 4.16
N ASP A 33 -20.87 6.00 4.56
CA ASP A 33 -20.01 6.62 5.58
C ASP A 33 -19.99 5.81 6.87
N ARG A 34 -21.12 5.23 7.25
CA ARG A 34 -21.21 4.36 8.43
C ARG A 34 -20.31 3.13 8.29
N ASP A 35 -20.31 2.49 7.13
CA ASP A 35 -19.45 1.32 6.88
C ASP A 35 -17.99 1.71 6.88
N PHE A 36 -17.65 2.86 6.28
CA PHE A 36 -16.31 3.40 6.30
C PHE A 36 -15.81 3.64 7.73
N GLN A 37 -16.60 4.36 8.54
CA GLN A 37 -16.24 4.64 9.92
C GLN A 37 -16.09 3.36 10.75
N ALA A 38 -16.96 2.37 10.57
CA ALA A 38 -16.86 1.09 11.25
C ALA A 38 -15.56 0.36 10.90
N LYS A 39 -15.19 0.30 9.61
CA LYS A 39 -13.92 -0.31 9.18
C LYS A 39 -12.70 0.48 9.66
N LEU A 40 -12.75 1.80 9.61
CA LEU A 40 -11.70 2.67 10.11
C LEU A 40 -11.45 2.46 11.61
N GLN A 41 -12.51 2.43 12.42
CA GLN A 41 -12.38 2.14 13.87
C GLN A 41 -11.79 0.75 14.09
N TYR A 42 -12.20 -0.24 13.31
CA TYR A 42 -11.63 -1.58 13.40
C TYR A 42 -10.11 -1.60 13.09
N CYS A 43 -9.64 -0.88 12.08
CA CYS A 43 -8.20 -0.73 11.83
C CYS A 43 -7.47 -0.13 13.03
N LYS A 44 -8.05 0.91 13.65
CA LYS A 44 -7.47 1.62 14.80
C LYS A 44 -7.33 0.77 16.04
N THR A 45 -8.14 -0.27 16.24
CA THR A 45 -8.02 -1.18 17.41
C THR A 45 -6.66 -1.87 17.47
N CYS A 46 -6.06 -2.19 16.32
CA CYS A 46 -4.76 -2.85 16.25
C CYS A 46 -3.62 -1.91 15.83
N HIS A 47 -3.92 -0.85 15.07
CA HIS A 47 -2.89 0.05 14.56
C HIS A 47 -2.79 1.38 15.34
N GLY A 48 -3.52 1.52 16.43
CA GLY A 48 -3.55 2.71 17.28
C GLY A 48 -4.54 3.77 16.81
N LEU A 49 -5.07 4.56 17.74
CA LEU A 49 -6.14 5.53 17.49
C LEU A 49 -5.77 6.58 16.43
N SER A 50 -4.51 6.96 16.35
CA SER A 50 -3.96 7.85 15.33
C SER A 50 -3.14 7.10 14.26
N GLY A 51 -3.27 5.79 14.18
CA GLY A 51 -2.50 4.98 13.23
C GLY A 51 -1.00 4.90 13.54
N GLN A 52 -0.60 5.18 14.78
CA GLN A 52 0.80 5.25 15.21
C GLN A 52 1.46 3.87 15.36
N GLY A 53 0.68 2.78 15.34
CA GLY A 53 1.16 1.43 15.61
C GLY A 53 1.30 1.11 17.09
N PHE A 54 1.76 -0.11 17.39
CA PHE A 54 2.09 -0.55 18.75
C PHE A 54 3.43 -1.30 18.76
N ARG A 55 4.23 -1.05 19.79
CA ARG A 55 5.51 -1.69 20.04
C ARG A 55 5.33 -2.99 20.83
N GLY A 56 6.37 -3.82 20.86
CA GLY A 56 6.44 -5.02 21.69
C GLY A 56 6.71 -6.29 20.90
N SER A 57 6.49 -7.43 21.54
CA SER A 57 6.78 -8.76 20.97
C SER A 57 5.93 -9.10 19.71
N SER A 58 4.78 -8.45 19.58
CA SER A 58 3.91 -8.55 18.41
C SER A 58 3.63 -7.14 17.86
N PRO A 59 4.63 -6.48 17.27
CA PRO A 59 4.51 -5.08 16.85
C PRO A 59 3.48 -4.94 15.73
N MET A 60 2.60 -3.95 15.88
CA MET A 60 1.62 -3.56 14.87
C MET A 60 2.15 -2.34 14.10
N PRO A 61 2.19 -2.38 12.77
CA PRO A 61 2.78 -1.29 11.99
C PRO A 61 2.04 0.02 12.14
N ARG A 62 2.79 1.11 12.04
CA ARG A 62 2.27 2.44 11.82
C ARG A 62 1.59 2.50 10.43
N LEU A 63 0.37 3.00 10.38
CA LEU A 63 -0.34 3.28 9.14
C LEU A 63 -0.28 4.77 8.78
N ALA A 64 -0.14 5.62 9.79
CA ALA A 64 -0.12 7.07 9.64
C ALA A 64 1.04 7.55 8.76
N GLY A 65 0.73 8.40 7.79
CA GLY A 65 1.69 8.96 6.84
C GLY A 65 2.16 7.99 5.77
N GLN A 66 1.57 6.80 5.66
CA GLN A 66 1.97 5.81 4.65
C GLN A 66 1.54 6.22 3.24
N GLN A 67 2.34 5.87 2.25
CA GLN A 67 2.05 6.14 0.83
C GLN A 67 0.77 5.39 0.41
N PRO A 68 -0.21 6.08 -0.21
CA PRO A 68 -1.50 5.49 -0.56
C PRO A 68 -1.39 4.28 -1.47
N GLU A 69 -0.56 4.36 -2.51
CA GLU A 69 -0.35 3.26 -3.46
C GLU A 69 0.24 2.03 -2.77
N TYR A 70 1.21 2.24 -1.88
CA TYR A 70 1.77 1.16 -1.07
C TYR A 70 0.72 0.56 -0.13
N PHE A 71 -0.06 1.40 0.55
CA PHE A 71 -1.11 0.96 1.48
C PHE A 71 -2.14 0.08 0.76
N GLU A 72 -2.66 0.53 -0.37
CA GLU A 72 -3.61 -0.24 -1.18
C GLU A 72 -3.01 -1.54 -1.69
N ASN A 73 -1.78 -1.49 -2.23
CA ASN A 73 -1.08 -2.68 -2.70
C ASN A 73 -0.89 -3.72 -1.57
N GLN A 74 -0.58 -3.27 -0.35
CA GLN A 74 -0.45 -4.20 0.78
C GLN A 74 -1.77 -4.84 1.19
N LEU A 75 -2.89 -4.11 1.18
CA LEU A 75 -4.19 -4.71 1.44
C LEU A 75 -4.56 -5.74 0.36
N ARG A 76 -4.31 -5.43 -0.91
CA ARG A 76 -4.49 -6.39 -2.02
C ARG A 76 -3.57 -7.60 -1.87
N ALA A 77 -2.30 -7.39 -1.50
CA ALA A 77 -1.35 -8.46 -1.30
C ALA A 77 -1.77 -9.44 -0.20
N PHE A 78 -2.43 -8.97 0.87
CA PHE A 78 -3.03 -9.86 1.88
C PHE A 78 -4.22 -10.64 1.30
N ILE A 79 -5.11 -10.01 0.55
CA ILE A 79 -6.28 -10.66 -0.08
C ILE A 79 -5.81 -11.75 -1.05
N GLU A 80 -4.80 -11.46 -1.84
CA GLU A 80 -4.24 -12.34 -2.87
C GLU A 80 -3.21 -13.34 -2.31
N ARG A 81 -2.93 -13.27 -1.00
CA ARG A 81 -1.96 -14.12 -0.29
C ARG A 81 -0.52 -14.00 -0.82
N ARG A 82 -0.19 -12.92 -1.51
CA ARG A 82 1.19 -12.54 -1.86
C ARG A 82 1.97 -12.01 -0.64
N ARG A 83 1.25 -11.56 0.38
CA ARG A 83 1.79 -11.23 1.69
C ARG A 83 1.11 -12.09 2.74
N GLU A 84 1.91 -12.91 3.44
CA GLU A 84 1.35 -13.84 4.41
C GLU A 84 1.15 -13.16 5.77
N ASN A 85 -0.09 -13.11 6.21
CA ASN A 85 -0.51 -12.78 7.56
C ASN A 85 -1.99 -13.16 7.72
N LYS A 86 -2.26 -14.18 8.52
CA LYS A 86 -3.63 -14.71 8.70
C LYS A 86 -4.61 -13.66 9.24
N PHE A 87 -4.18 -12.81 10.18
CA PHE A 87 -5.03 -11.75 10.73
C PHE A 87 -5.36 -10.71 9.67
N MET A 88 -4.34 -10.20 8.96
CA MET A 88 -4.55 -9.19 7.95
C MET A 88 -5.30 -9.73 6.73
N TYR A 89 -5.15 -11.01 6.39
CA TYR A 89 -6.03 -11.65 5.41
C TYR A 89 -7.50 -11.59 5.86
N GLY A 90 -7.78 -12.00 7.12
CA GLY A 90 -9.13 -11.94 7.68
C GLY A 90 -9.73 -10.53 7.71
N VAL A 91 -8.92 -9.50 7.90
CA VAL A 91 -9.35 -8.09 7.85
C VAL A 91 -9.54 -7.60 6.41
N ALA A 92 -8.58 -7.87 5.55
CA ALA A 92 -8.53 -7.29 4.21
C ALA A 92 -9.58 -7.88 3.26
N HIS A 93 -9.83 -9.20 3.29
CA HIS A 93 -10.73 -9.87 2.34
C HIS A 93 -12.21 -9.50 2.49
N VAL A 94 -12.60 -8.92 3.63
CA VAL A 94 -13.98 -8.44 3.88
C VAL A 94 -14.15 -6.94 3.62
N LEU A 95 -13.10 -6.27 3.13
CA LEU A 95 -13.19 -4.87 2.74
C LEU A 95 -13.83 -4.74 1.35
N ASN A 96 -14.70 -3.73 1.20
CA ASN A 96 -15.13 -3.34 -0.13
C ASN A 96 -13.94 -2.76 -0.90
N PRO A 97 -13.60 -3.27 -2.10
CA PRO A 97 -12.44 -2.79 -2.87
C PRO A 97 -12.49 -1.28 -3.16
N THR A 98 -13.68 -0.69 -3.29
CA THR A 98 -13.83 0.76 -3.53
C THR A 98 -13.50 1.62 -2.31
N MET A 99 -13.41 1.00 -1.11
CA MET A 99 -13.04 1.69 0.13
C MET A 99 -11.51 1.86 0.30
N LEU A 100 -10.71 1.05 -0.41
CA LEU A 100 -9.25 1.02 -0.21
C LEU A 100 -8.59 2.39 -0.43
N PRO A 101 -8.89 3.14 -1.52
CA PRO A 101 -8.31 4.46 -1.73
C PRO A 101 -8.68 5.46 -0.61
N THR A 102 -9.91 5.40 -0.11
CA THR A 102 -10.37 6.29 0.96
C THR A 102 -9.69 5.98 2.29
N LEU A 103 -9.49 4.69 2.62
CA LEU A 103 -8.70 4.28 3.79
C LEU A 103 -7.24 4.73 3.66
N ALA A 104 -6.63 4.54 2.49
CA ALA A 104 -5.26 4.95 2.21
C ALA A 104 -5.08 6.47 2.38
N ALA A 105 -5.98 7.27 1.81
CA ALA A 105 -5.98 8.72 1.95
C ALA A 105 -6.13 9.14 3.43
N HIS A 106 -7.06 8.54 4.18
CA HIS A 106 -7.24 8.84 5.59
C HIS A 106 -5.94 8.63 6.40
N PHE A 107 -5.28 7.48 6.24
CA PHE A 107 -4.06 7.20 7.00
C PHE A 107 -2.86 8.03 6.52
N ARG A 108 -2.76 8.37 5.23
CA ARG A 108 -1.73 9.27 4.71
C ARG A 108 -1.74 10.61 5.43
N ASP A 109 -2.91 11.16 5.70
CA ASP A 109 -3.09 12.51 6.24
C ASP A 109 -2.85 12.59 7.75
N LEU A 110 -2.60 11.45 8.41
CA LEU A 110 -2.25 11.39 9.83
C LEU A 110 -0.73 11.49 10.03
N ASN A 111 -0.31 12.29 11.02
CA ASN A 111 1.11 12.39 11.36
C ASN A 111 1.33 12.45 12.88
N PRO A 112 1.04 11.37 13.63
CA PRO A 112 1.37 11.29 15.05
C PRO A 112 2.89 11.28 15.25
N LYS A 113 3.33 11.74 16.43
CA LYS A 113 4.76 11.71 16.80
C LYS A 113 5.30 10.27 16.77
N PRO A 114 6.58 10.09 16.42
CA PRO A 114 7.24 8.80 16.50
C PRO A 114 7.19 8.23 17.93
N LEU A 115 7.00 6.93 18.05
CA LEU A 115 7.04 6.27 19.35
C LEU A 115 8.47 6.07 19.87
N GLY A 116 9.47 6.13 18.99
CA GLY A 116 10.89 5.99 19.34
C GLY A 116 11.21 4.70 20.09
N GLY A 117 12.12 4.81 21.07
CA GLY A 117 12.38 3.73 22.03
C GLY A 117 13.39 2.69 21.57
N ALA A 118 13.99 2.83 20.41
CA ALA A 118 15.17 2.05 20.03
C ALA A 118 16.43 2.51 20.80
N PRO A 119 17.47 1.65 20.89
CA PRO A 119 18.77 2.03 21.45
C PRO A 119 19.35 3.22 20.69
N ARG A 120 19.69 4.30 21.41
CA ARG A 120 20.16 5.55 20.78
C ARG A 120 21.59 5.46 20.25
N ASP A 121 22.41 4.60 20.81
CA ASP A 121 23.78 4.31 20.37
C ASP A 121 23.84 3.70 18.95
N LEU A 122 22.74 3.09 18.50
CA LEU A 122 22.63 2.53 17.16
C LEU A 122 22.23 3.56 16.08
N VAL A 123 21.68 4.72 16.48
CA VAL A 123 21.07 5.68 15.55
C VAL A 123 22.07 6.22 14.52
N ALA A 124 23.27 6.62 14.96
CA ALA A 124 24.28 7.19 14.05
C ALA A 124 24.72 6.17 12.97
N ARG A 125 24.93 4.90 13.38
CA ARG A 125 25.25 3.83 12.45
C ARG A 125 24.08 3.57 11.49
N GLY A 126 22.86 3.58 12.01
CA GLY A 126 21.65 3.40 11.19
C GLY A 126 21.48 4.50 10.16
N GLN A 127 21.76 5.75 10.53
CA GLN A 127 21.77 6.89 9.62
C GLN A 127 22.79 6.70 8.48
N THR A 128 24.01 6.29 8.80
CA THR A 128 25.04 6.02 7.77
C THR A 128 24.55 4.95 6.79
N ILE A 129 23.97 3.84 7.27
CA ILE A 129 23.43 2.80 6.41
C ILE A 129 22.30 3.34 5.54
N TYR A 130 21.38 4.12 6.12
CA TYR A 130 20.25 4.69 5.39
C TYR A 130 20.70 5.63 4.26
N GLU A 131 21.66 6.49 4.54
CA GLU A 131 22.12 7.55 3.62
C GLU A 131 23.13 7.05 2.58
N GLN A 132 23.98 6.10 2.93
CA GLN A 132 25.12 5.68 2.12
C GLN A 132 25.04 4.21 1.62
N GLY A 133 24.18 3.41 2.24
CA GLY A 133 24.15 1.97 1.98
C GLY A 133 25.35 1.24 2.57
N ILE A 134 25.61 0.05 2.02
CA ILE A 134 26.76 -0.81 2.37
C ILE A 134 27.32 -1.37 1.06
N PRO A 135 28.25 -0.63 0.39
CA PRO A 135 28.73 -1.01 -0.94
C PRO A 135 29.32 -2.42 -1.01
N ASP A 136 30.11 -2.80 0.00
CA ASP A 136 30.75 -4.12 0.07
C ASP A 136 29.74 -5.29 0.18
N ALA A 137 28.51 -4.99 0.61
CA ALA A 137 27.42 -5.97 0.68
C ALA A 137 26.39 -5.80 -0.45
N ASN A 138 26.63 -4.94 -1.45
CA ASN A 138 25.69 -4.58 -2.50
C ASN A 138 24.34 -4.04 -1.97
N VAL A 139 24.35 -3.37 -0.82
CA VAL A 139 23.17 -2.69 -0.26
C VAL A 139 23.22 -1.23 -0.70
N PRO A 140 22.30 -0.81 -1.59
CA PRO A 140 22.23 0.61 -2.01
C PRO A 140 21.79 1.52 -0.86
N PRO A 141 22.01 2.84 -0.95
CA PRO A 141 21.43 3.80 -0.01
C PRO A 141 19.91 3.65 0.06
N CYS A 142 19.37 3.43 1.25
CA CYS A 142 17.93 3.22 1.43
C CYS A 142 17.12 4.45 0.97
N ARG A 143 17.71 5.65 1.16
CA ARG A 143 17.12 6.93 0.72
C ARG A 143 16.85 7.01 -0.78
N SER A 144 17.56 6.23 -1.60
CA SER A 144 17.40 6.27 -3.06
C SER A 144 16.00 5.84 -3.52
N CYS A 145 15.37 4.95 -2.77
CA CYS A 145 13.99 4.48 -3.03
C CYS A 145 12.99 5.04 -2.01
N HIS A 146 13.36 5.10 -0.73
CA HIS A 146 12.46 5.46 0.35
C HIS A 146 12.45 6.96 0.69
N GLY A 147 13.18 7.78 -0.09
CA GLY A 147 13.26 9.24 0.09
C GLY A 147 14.28 9.68 1.15
N PRO A 148 14.70 10.94 1.13
CA PRO A 148 15.71 11.47 2.06
C PRO A 148 15.21 11.52 3.51
N ASP A 149 13.91 11.61 3.71
CA ASP A 149 13.21 11.71 5.00
C ASP A 149 12.46 10.42 5.37
N ALA A 150 12.70 9.34 4.65
CA ALA A 150 12.05 8.04 4.82
C ALA A 150 10.50 8.07 4.71
N LYS A 151 9.93 9.08 4.06
CA LYS A 151 8.48 9.19 3.86
C LYS A 151 7.97 8.34 2.71
N GLY A 152 8.88 7.74 1.95
CA GLY A 152 8.53 6.91 0.80
C GLY A 152 8.13 7.71 -0.43
N ASN A 153 7.80 7.01 -1.49
CA ASN A 153 7.29 7.57 -2.75
C ASN A 153 6.52 6.51 -3.53
N ALA A 154 5.27 6.77 -3.83
CA ALA A 154 4.39 5.86 -4.59
C ALA A 154 4.37 4.44 -3.99
N VAL A 155 4.90 3.45 -4.72
CA VAL A 155 4.96 2.05 -4.27
C VAL A 155 6.06 1.78 -3.23
N PHE A 156 7.02 2.70 -3.05
CA PHE A 156 8.04 2.59 -2.02
C PHE A 156 7.50 3.12 -0.69
N PRO A 157 7.45 2.29 0.37
CA PRO A 157 6.82 2.69 1.62
C PRO A 157 7.57 3.76 2.38
N ARG A 158 6.81 4.52 3.17
CA ARG A 158 7.34 5.23 4.33
C ARG A 158 8.00 4.22 5.28
N LEU A 159 9.20 4.53 5.73
CA LEU A 159 9.99 3.73 6.67
C LEU A 159 10.14 4.37 8.05
N ALA A 160 9.69 5.61 8.28
CA ALA A 160 9.61 6.19 9.62
C ALA A 160 8.56 5.41 10.44
N GLU A 161 9.00 4.31 11.05
CA GLU A 161 8.22 3.21 11.58
C GLU A 161 8.81 2.71 12.92
N LEU A 162 8.13 1.81 13.59
CA LEU A 162 8.58 1.15 14.80
C LEU A 162 9.79 0.25 14.53
N ASN A 163 10.85 0.37 15.33
CA ASN A 163 12.07 -0.41 15.15
C ASN A 163 11.83 -1.93 15.19
N ASP A 164 11.06 -2.40 16.16
CA ASP A 164 10.72 -3.83 16.34
C ASP A 164 9.95 -4.37 15.13
N TYR A 165 9.06 -3.55 14.54
CA TYR A 165 8.36 -3.93 13.34
C TYR A 165 9.30 -4.03 12.12
N ILE A 166 10.20 -3.03 11.93
CA ILE A 166 11.17 -3.03 10.82
C ILE A 166 12.10 -4.23 10.91
N VAL A 167 12.72 -4.46 12.08
CA VAL A 167 13.61 -5.61 12.29
C VAL A 167 12.88 -6.91 11.97
N ARG A 168 11.67 -7.10 12.52
CA ARG A 168 10.87 -8.29 12.25
C ARG A 168 10.59 -8.48 10.76
N LYS A 169 10.31 -7.39 10.01
CA LYS A 169 10.05 -7.47 8.57
C LYS A 169 11.28 -7.84 7.76
N LEU A 170 12.43 -7.28 8.11
CA LEU A 170 13.68 -7.60 7.42
C LEU A 170 14.10 -9.05 7.67
N VAL A 171 14.07 -9.51 8.93
CA VAL A 171 14.44 -10.89 9.32
C VAL A 171 13.50 -11.94 8.71
N ASN A 172 12.19 -11.64 8.59
CA ASN A 172 11.21 -12.61 8.10
C ASN A 172 10.75 -12.28 6.67
N TRP A 173 11.58 -11.61 5.88
CA TRP A 173 11.17 -11.14 4.55
C TRP A 173 10.57 -12.25 3.69
N ASP A 174 11.26 -13.35 3.51
CA ASP A 174 10.82 -14.47 2.67
C ASP A 174 9.55 -15.16 3.19
N LYS A 175 9.43 -15.28 4.51
CA LYS A 175 8.25 -15.91 5.12
C LYS A 175 6.98 -15.08 4.98
N GLU A 176 7.13 -13.74 4.97
CA GLU A 176 5.99 -12.83 4.97
C GLU A 176 5.70 -12.24 3.59
N ARG A 177 6.70 -12.21 2.72
CA ARG A 177 6.66 -11.63 1.38
C ARG A 177 6.84 -12.70 0.31
N GLY A 178 6.22 -13.88 0.52
CA GLY A 178 6.27 -14.98 -0.43
C GLY A 178 6.10 -14.47 -1.86
N GLN A 179 7.07 -14.78 -2.71
CA GLN A 179 7.02 -14.37 -4.10
C GLN A 179 6.28 -15.44 -4.89
N ASP A 180 5.20 -15.05 -5.55
CA ASP A 180 4.68 -15.86 -6.65
C ASP A 180 5.57 -15.59 -7.87
N PRO A 181 6.36 -16.58 -8.36
CA PRO A 181 7.20 -16.40 -9.53
C PRO A 181 6.42 -15.97 -10.78
N LYS A 182 5.12 -16.28 -10.83
CA LYS A 182 4.24 -15.93 -11.95
C LYS A 182 3.67 -14.52 -11.86
N ASN A 183 3.68 -13.94 -10.67
CA ASN A 183 3.17 -12.60 -10.43
C ASN A 183 4.05 -11.87 -9.40
N PRO A 184 5.30 -11.55 -9.74
CA PRO A 184 6.21 -10.84 -8.85
C PRO A 184 5.66 -9.43 -8.58
N ASP A 185 5.68 -9.04 -7.32
CA ASP A 185 5.34 -7.66 -6.92
C ASP A 185 6.61 -6.86 -6.57
N THR A 186 6.42 -5.58 -6.22
CA THR A 186 7.51 -4.66 -5.88
C THR A 186 8.32 -5.11 -4.66
N SER A 187 7.83 -6.08 -3.86
CA SER A 187 8.59 -6.63 -2.73
C SER A 187 9.82 -7.44 -3.18
N ALA A 188 9.81 -7.94 -4.42
CA ALA A 188 10.99 -8.59 -5.04
C ALA A 188 12.21 -7.67 -5.10
N ILE A 189 12.01 -6.36 -5.27
CA ILE A 189 13.10 -5.37 -5.31
C ILE A 189 13.83 -5.32 -3.97
N MET A 190 13.09 -5.46 -2.86
CA MET A 190 13.65 -5.35 -1.52
C MET A 190 14.27 -6.66 -1.00
N ALA A 191 13.93 -7.82 -1.60
CA ALA A 191 14.43 -9.13 -1.16
C ALA A 191 15.96 -9.20 -1.09
N PRO A 192 16.73 -8.88 -2.16
CA PRO A 192 18.18 -8.93 -2.11
C PRO A 192 18.78 -7.97 -1.06
N VAL A 193 18.16 -6.82 -0.82
CA VAL A 193 18.58 -5.87 0.22
C VAL A 193 18.37 -6.47 1.61
N ALA A 194 17.21 -7.06 1.88
CA ALA A 194 16.93 -7.69 3.15
C ALA A 194 17.89 -8.86 3.45
N HIS A 195 18.23 -9.66 2.44
CA HIS A 195 19.16 -10.79 2.57
C HIS A 195 20.61 -10.36 2.80
N SER A 196 21.01 -9.19 2.32
CA SER A 196 22.39 -8.71 2.42
C SER A 196 22.69 -7.99 3.73
N LEU A 197 21.65 -7.72 4.56
CA LEU A 197 21.81 -7.06 5.85
C LEU A 197 22.07 -8.08 6.96
N THR A 198 23.08 -7.83 7.80
CA THR A 198 23.26 -8.56 9.05
C THR A 198 22.24 -8.09 10.10
N ASP A 199 21.99 -8.90 11.13
CA ASP A 199 21.09 -8.56 12.25
C ASP A 199 21.48 -7.22 12.91
N ALA A 200 22.79 -6.99 13.10
CA ALA A 200 23.30 -5.73 13.67
C ALA A 200 23.03 -4.52 12.77
N GLN A 201 23.07 -4.69 11.45
CA GLN A 201 22.76 -3.63 10.49
C GLN A 201 21.23 -3.38 10.41
N MET A 202 20.42 -4.44 10.45
CA MET A 202 18.97 -4.32 10.54
C MET A 202 18.55 -3.57 11.82
N ALA A 203 19.14 -3.93 12.97
CA ALA A 203 18.87 -3.23 14.22
C ALA A 203 19.26 -1.75 14.18
N ALA A 204 20.42 -1.44 13.58
CA ALA A 204 20.89 -0.06 13.47
C ALA A 204 19.99 0.80 12.57
N VAL A 205 19.68 0.33 11.35
CA VAL A 205 18.82 1.09 10.44
C VAL A 205 17.41 1.25 11.00
N ALA A 206 16.86 0.22 11.65
CA ALA A 206 15.56 0.29 12.31
C ALA A 206 15.56 1.29 13.48
N ALA A 207 16.66 1.37 14.24
CA ALA A 207 16.82 2.35 15.31
C ALA A 207 16.75 3.78 14.76
N TYR A 208 17.50 4.08 13.71
CA TYR A 208 17.46 5.40 13.06
C TYR A 208 16.04 5.75 12.58
N LEU A 209 15.40 4.85 11.85
CA LEU A 209 14.09 5.06 11.27
C LEU A 209 12.97 5.28 12.32
N SER A 210 13.13 4.72 13.52
CA SER A 210 12.14 4.85 14.59
C SER A 210 12.06 6.25 15.23
N TYR A 211 13.03 7.13 14.95
CA TYR A 211 13.06 8.50 15.45
C TYR A 211 12.71 9.54 14.37
N LEU A 212 12.50 9.12 13.12
CA LEU A 212 12.13 10.03 12.04
C LEU A 212 10.65 10.42 12.12
N GLU A 213 10.33 11.69 11.74
CA GLU A 213 8.98 12.26 11.72
C GLU A 213 8.32 12.18 10.33
#